data_370fb8dbc411e9381f7c503f59a25715
#
_entry.id   370fb8dbc411e9381f7c503f59a25715
#
_cell.length_a   1.000
_cell.length_b   1.000
_cell.length_c   1.000
_cell.angle_alpha   90.00
_cell.angle_beta   90.00
_cell.angle_gamma   90.00
#
_symmetry.space_group_name_H-M   'P 1'
#
loop_
_entity.id
_entity.type
_entity.pdbx_description
1 polymer ?
#
loop_
_entity_poly.entity_id
_entity_poly.type
_entity_poly.pdbx_seq_one_letter_code
_entity_poly.pdbx_strand_id
1 'polypeptide(L)'
;MTTKTKSWSSAPLPFQGQKRNFASAYREVLKLYQECTTIVDLFGGSGLLARISKDERPDARVIFNDFDNFADRVRNIPNTNRLLHALREVVAGLKRHSLIPKEKKEAIISILEKETGFVDFVSISSSLLFSMKYETSLEGLKKQTFYNNVRLNDYSPADGYLDGIEVVKGDSKEIFERFKNEKNVLGSLTLRI
;
A
#
# COMPACT_ATOMS: atom_id res chain seq x y z
N MET A 1 4.97 31.05 3.97
CA MET A 1 4.77 30.26 2.74
C MET A 1 4.03 28.98 3.12
N THR A 2 2.74 28.92 2.89
CA THR A 2 1.93 27.72 3.14
C THR A 2 2.24 26.72 2.04
N THR A 3 3.06 25.73 2.33
CA THR A 3 3.26 24.57 1.48
C THR A 3 1.89 23.91 1.28
N LYS A 4 1.36 23.93 0.06
CA LYS A 4 0.18 23.17 -0.31
C LYS A 4 0.43 21.72 0.03
N THR A 5 -0.17 21.21 1.08
CA THR A 5 -0.13 19.79 1.44
C THR A 5 -0.74 19.02 0.27
N LYS A 6 0.02 18.06 -0.25
CA LYS A 6 -0.40 17.19 -1.35
C LYS A 6 -1.61 16.38 -0.87
N SER A 7 -2.80 16.66 -1.39
CA SER A 7 -3.99 15.86 -1.09
C SER A 7 -3.89 14.50 -1.80
N TRP A 8 -4.06 13.42 -1.03
CA TRP A 8 -3.98 12.06 -1.54
C TRP A 8 -5.39 11.54 -1.91
N SER A 9 -5.59 11.22 -3.18
CA SER A 9 -6.83 10.62 -3.69
C SER A 9 -6.76 9.10 -3.84
N SER A 10 -5.56 8.54 -3.76
CA SER A 10 -5.29 7.10 -3.88
C SER A 10 -4.02 6.73 -3.11
N ALA A 11 -3.89 5.46 -2.76
CA ALA A 11 -2.66 4.95 -2.18
C ALA A 11 -1.51 4.97 -3.20
N PRO A 12 -0.26 5.19 -2.75
CA PRO A 12 0.90 5.31 -3.63
C PRO A 12 1.32 3.99 -4.28
N LEU A 13 0.98 2.87 -3.69
CA LEU A 13 1.34 1.53 -4.15
C LEU A 13 0.11 0.65 -4.38
N PRO A 14 0.22 -0.41 -5.19
CA PRO A 14 -0.85 -1.39 -5.37
C PRO A 14 -1.27 -2.00 -4.03
N PHE A 15 -2.56 -2.10 -3.83
CA PHE A 15 -3.15 -2.79 -2.67
C PHE A 15 -4.48 -3.42 -3.09
N GLN A 16 -4.71 -4.67 -2.71
CA GLN A 16 -5.97 -5.34 -2.98
C GLN A 16 -7.07 -4.75 -2.09
N GLY A 17 -8.20 -4.36 -2.68
CA GLY A 17 -9.30 -3.73 -1.94
C GLY A 17 -9.02 -2.26 -1.57
N GLN A 18 -8.32 -1.51 -2.43
CA GLN A 18 -8.15 -0.06 -2.22
C GLN A 18 -9.48 0.65 -2.04
N LYS A 19 -9.57 1.45 -0.98
CA LYS A 19 -10.79 2.14 -0.56
C LYS A 19 -11.02 3.48 -1.27
N ARG A 20 -10.38 3.73 -2.43
CA ARG A 20 -10.50 5.00 -3.16
C ARG A 20 -11.94 5.36 -3.55
N ASN A 21 -12.76 4.35 -3.86
CA ASN A 21 -14.15 4.56 -4.24
C ASN A 21 -15.01 5.03 -3.05
N PHE A 22 -14.56 4.81 -1.82
CA PHE A 22 -15.22 5.25 -0.59
C PHE A 22 -14.70 6.59 -0.10
N ALA A 23 -13.64 7.14 -0.69
CA ALA A 23 -12.97 8.35 -0.20
C ALA A 23 -13.93 9.56 -0.07
N SER A 24 -14.82 9.76 -1.04
CA SER A 24 -15.80 10.86 -1.00
C SER A 24 -16.82 10.66 0.13
N ALA A 25 -17.44 9.48 0.20
CA ALA A 25 -18.40 9.15 1.25
C ALA A 25 -17.75 9.23 2.66
N TYR A 26 -16.50 8.80 2.77
CA TYR A 26 -15.77 8.86 4.03
C TYR A 26 -15.51 10.30 4.49
N ARG A 27 -15.20 11.23 3.57
CA ARG A 27 -15.09 12.66 3.89
C ARG A 27 -16.39 13.22 4.46
N GLU A 28 -17.54 12.82 3.91
CA GLU A 28 -18.83 13.25 4.46
C GLU A 28 -19.06 12.70 5.88
N VAL A 29 -18.67 11.44 6.13
CA VAL A 29 -18.71 10.86 7.48
C VAL A 29 -17.86 11.68 8.47
N LEU A 30 -16.64 12.04 8.09
CA LEU A 30 -15.76 12.86 8.95
C LEU A 30 -16.37 14.22 9.33
N LYS A 31 -17.21 14.81 8.46
CA LYS A 31 -17.92 16.06 8.76
C LYS A 31 -19.03 15.89 9.80
N LEU A 32 -19.62 14.68 9.88
CA LEU A 32 -20.70 14.39 10.84
C LEU A 32 -20.19 14.18 12.27
N TYR A 33 -18.89 13.80 12.44
CA TYR A 33 -18.28 13.44 13.72
C TYR A 33 -17.16 14.41 14.11
N GLN A 34 -17.46 15.71 14.07
CA GLN A 34 -16.45 16.75 14.33
C GLN A 34 -15.95 16.77 15.78
N GLU A 35 -16.74 16.25 16.71
CA GLU A 35 -16.39 16.13 18.13
C GLU A 35 -15.32 15.07 18.40
N CYS A 36 -15.10 14.12 17.48
CA CYS A 36 -14.09 13.09 17.64
C CYS A 36 -12.69 13.68 17.48
N THR A 37 -11.85 13.50 18.48
CA THR A 37 -10.45 13.95 18.50
C THR A 37 -9.47 12.84 18.13
N THR A 38 -9.92 11.58 18.15
CA THR A 38 -9.15 10.41 17.78
C THR A 38 -9.87 9.61 16.69
N ILE A 39 -9.16 9.25 15.65
CA ILE A 39 -9.68 8.45 14.54
C ILE A 39 -8.81 7.20 14.40
N VAL A 40 -9.44 6.03 14.44
CA VAL A 40 -8.74 4.73 14.40
C VAL A 40 -9.15 3.95 13.15
N ASP A 41 -8.22 3.76 12.22
CA ASP A 41 -8.41 2.89 11.05
C ASP A 41 -8.01 1.45 11.41
N LEU A 42 -8.99 0.67 11.88
CA LEU A 42 -8.80 -0.70 12.37
C LEU A 42 -8.39 -1.68 11.27
N PHE A 43 -8.87 -1.48 10.06
CA PHE A 43 -8.59 -2.31 8.88
C PHE A 43 -7.85 -1.49 7.83
N GLY A 44 -6.79 -0.82 8.26
CA GLY A 44 -6.10 0.23 7.54
C GLY A 44 -5.69 -0.10 6.09
N GLY A 45 -5.27 -1.34 5.84
CA GLY A 45 -4.90 -1.80 4.50
C GLY A 45 -3.82 -0.91 3.88
N SER A 46 -4.19 -0.09 2.88
CA SER A 46 -3.26 0.86 2.27
C SER A 46 -3.10 2.19 3.03
N GLY A 47 -3.71 2.35 4.19
CA GLY A 47 -3.67 3.60 4.98
C GLY A 47 -4.40 4.79 4.34
N LEU A 48 -5.16 4.58 3.25
CA LEU A 48 -5.80 5.69 2.53
C LEU A 48 -6.83 6.43 3.38
N LEU A 49 -7.64 5.71 4.17
CA LEU A 49 -8.62 6.38 5.03
C LEU A 49 -7.95 7.13 6.19
N ALA A 50 -6.90 6.55 6.77
CA ALA A 50 -6.08 7.24 7.76
C ALA A 50 -5.46 8.52 7.17
N ARG A 51 -4.94 8.47 5.93
CA ARG A 51 -4.41 9.65 5.24
C ARG A 51 -5.48 10.71 5.00
N ILE A 52 -6.66 10.32 4.51
CA ILE A 52 -7.79 11.22 4.31
C ILE A 52 -8.21 11.84 5.65
N SER A 53 -8.28 11.04 6.72
CA SER A 53 -8.60 11.55 8.07
C SER A 53 -7.63 12.63 8.52
N LYS A 54 -6.33 12.42 8.29
CA LYS A 54 -5.30 13.39 8.67
C LYS A 54 -5.31 14.64 7.81
N ASP A 55 -5.63 14.52 6.51
CA ASP A 55 -5.77 15.65 5.60
C ASP A 55 -6.99 16.54 5.96
N GLU A 56 -8.13 15.91 6.28
CA GLU A 56 -9.37 16.61 6.64
C GLU A 56 -9.37 17.12 8.11
N ARG A 57 -8.65 16.45 8.99
CA ARG A 57 -8.59 16.71 10.43
C ARG A 57 -7.12 16.77 10.91
N PRO A 58 -6.37 17.82 10.57
CA PRO A 58 -4.94 17.93 10.92
C PRO A 58 -4.64 17.84 12.40
N ASP A 59 -5.56 18.34 13.24
CA ASP A 59 -5.40 18.34 14.70
C ASP A 59 -5.83 17.03 15.37
N ALA A 60 -6.54 16.16 14.66
CA ALA A 60 -6.95 14.87 15.21
C ALA A 60 -5.75 13.91 15.34
N ARG A 61 -5.76 13.09 16.39
CA ARG A 61 -4.91 11.91 16.51
C ARG A 61 -5.44 10.86 15.56
N VAL A 62 -4.64 10.46 14.55
CA VAL A 62 -5.03 9.44 13.58
C VAL A 62 -4.15 8.22 13.78
N ILE A 63 -4.78 7.07 13.98
CA ILE A 63 -4.13 5.78 14.21
C ILE A 63 -4.44 4.87 13.03
N PHE A 64 -3.39 4.32 12.43
CA PHE A 64 -3.44 3.39 11.30
C PHE A 64 -2.97 2.02 11.74
N ASN A 65 -3.85 1.03 11.73
CA ASN A 65 -3.45 -0.36 11.95
C ASN A 65 -2.87 -0.95 10.67
N ASP A 66 -1.55 -1.00 10.60
CA ASP A 66 -0.77 -1.49 9.46
C ASP A 66 -0.51 -3.00 9.56
N PHE A 67 -1.56 -3.79 9.55
CA PHE A 67 -1.46 -5.25 9.64
C PHE A 67 -0.67 -5.86 8.46
N ASP A 68 -0.80 -5.26 7.27
CA ASP A 68 -0.23 -5.75 6.01
C ASP A 68 1.17 -5.15 5.68
N ASN A 69 1.83 -4.47 6.63
CA ASN A 69 3.13 -3.80 6.45
C ASN A 69 3.18 -2.77 5.30
N PHE A 70 2.09 -2.07 5.06
CA PHE A 70 2.03 -1.10 3.97
C PHE A 70 2.99 0.08 4.20
N ALA A 71 3.20 0.48 5.46
CA ALA A 71 4.15 1.53 5.82
C ALA A 71 5.59 1.19 5.38
N ASP A 72 6.01 -0.06 5.57
CA ASP A 72 7.34 -0.50 5.12
C ASP A 72 7.43 -0.52 3.59
N ARG A 73 6.38 -0.91 2.90
CA ARG A 73 6.31 -0.86 1.44
C ARG A 73 6.46 0.57 0.93
N VAL A 74 5.79 1.55 1.56
CA VAL A 74 5.88 2.98 1.21
C VAL A 74 7.30 3.50 1.42
N ARG A 75 7.93 3.20 2.56
CA ARG A 75 9.32 3.61 2.85
C ARG A 75 10.32 3.04 1.84
N ASN A 76 10.03 1.87 1.30
CA ASN A 76 10.90 1.14 0.37
C ASN A 76 10.55 1.34 -1.11
N ILE A 77 9.76 2.37 -1.47
CA ILE A 77 9.50 2.73 -2.87
C ILE A 77 10.79 2.87 -3.68
N PRO A 78 11.88 3.52 -3.20
CA PRO A 78 13.12 3.60 -3.96
C PRO A 78 13.69 2.23 -4.31
N ASN A 79 13.72 1.29 -3.38
CA ASN A 79 14.19 -0.08 -3.66
C ASN A 79 13.26 -0.85 -4.61
N THR A 80 11.96 -0.67 -4.45
CA THR A 80 10.96 -1.25 -5.37
C THR A 80 11.18 -0.75 -6.80
N ASN A 81 11.43 0.56 -6.98
CA ASN A 81 11.71 1.15 -8.30
C ASN A 81 13.02 0.62 -8.89
N ARG A 82 14.07 0.48 -8.07
CA ARG A 82 15.35 -0.12 -8.50
C ARG A 82 15.17 -1.56 -8.99
N LEU A 83 14.40 -2.38 -8.27
CA LEU A 83 14.08 -3.73 -8.70
C LEU A 83 13.24 -3.74 -9.99
N LEU A 84 12.23 -2.88 -10.09
CA LEU A 84 11.43 -2.75 -11.32
C LEU A 84 12.28 -2.32 -12.51
N HIS A 85 13.30 -1.47 -12.31
CA HIS A 85 14.25 -1.13 -13.36
C HIS A 85 15.00 -2.37 -13.84
N ALA A 86 15.56 -3.17 -12.93
CA ALA A 86 16.25 -4.42 -13.28
C ALA A 86 15.30 -5.40 -14.01
N LEU A 87 14.04 -5.48 -13.60
CA LEU A 87 13.05 -6.32 -14.29
C LEU A 87 12.75 -5.82 -15.71
N ARG A 88 12.67 -4.50 -15.92
CA ARG A 88 12.50 -3.90 -17.26
C ARG A 88 13.61 -4.29 -18.21
N GLU A 89 14.86 -4.30 -17.73
CA GLU A 89 16.03 -4.74 -18.51
C GLU A 89 15.89 -6.22 -18.94
N VAL A 90 15.49 -7.09 -18.00
CA VAL A 90 15.31 -8.52 -18.31
C VAL A 90 14.23 -8.75 -19.37
N VAL A 91 13.10 -8.03 -19.30
CA VAL A 91 11.99 -8.22 -20.23
C VAL A 91 12.10 -7.35 -21.49
N ALA A 92 13.20 -6.61 -21.64
CA ALA A 92 13.42 -5.79 -22.83
C ALA A 92 13.26 -6.61 -24.12
N GLY A 93 12.56 -6.04 -25.12
CA GLY A 93 12.25 -6.71 -26.38
C GLY A 93 11.07 -7.69 -26.34
N LEU A 94 10.52 -8.04 -25.17
CA LEU A 94 9.31 -8.85 -25.09
C LEU A 94 8.05 -8.00 -25.31
N LYS A 95 7.09 -8.54 -26.05
CA LYS A 95 5.77 -7.91 -26.22
C LYS A 95 5.08 -7.77 -24.86
N ARG A 96 4.39 -6.66 -24.66
CA ARG A 96 3.54 -6.44 -23.47
C ARG A 96 2.49 -7.54 -23.34
N HIS A 97 2.24 -7.97 -22.11
CA HIS A 97 1.28 -9.02 -21.74
C HIS A 97 1.60 -10.41 -22.31
N SER A 98 2.77 -10.60 -22.97
CA SER A 98 3.20 -11.94 -23.39
C SER A 98 3.77 -12.74 -22.23
N LEU A 99 3.76 -14.07 -22.40
CA LEU A 99 4.44 -14.99 -21.50
C LEU A 99 5.93 -14.65 -21.43
N ILE A 100 6.49 -14.61 -20.24
CA ILE A 100 7.95 -14.48 -20.05
C ILE A 100 8.60 -15.86 -20.19
N PRO A 101 9.57 -16.04 -21.12
CA PRO A 101 10.29 -17.29 -21.29
C PRO A 101 10.99 -17.75 -20.02
N LYS A 102 11.24 -19.06 -19.92
CA LYS A 102 11.82 -19.70 -18.72
C LYS A 102 13.13 -19.06 -18.29
N GLU A 103 14.04 -18.83 -19.23
CA GLU A 103 15.37 -18.26 -18.97
C GLU A 103 15.26 -16.85 -18.37
N LYS A 104 14.34 -16.04 -18.89
CA LYS A 104 14.07 -14.69 -18.35
C LYS A 104 13.38 -14.74 -17.00
N LYS A 105 12.48 -15.71 -16.77
CA LYS A 105 11.89 -15.95 -15.45
C LYS A 105 12.97 -16.32 -14.43
N GLU A 106 13.89 -17.21 -14.77
CA GLU A 106 15.01 -17.59 -13.90
C GLU A 106 15.93 -16.40 -13.59
N ALA A 107 16.19 -15.55 -14.58
CA ALA A 107 16.95 -14.31 -14.37
C ALA A 107 16.23 -13.35 -13.38
N ILE A 108 14.91 -13.17 -13.52
CA ILE A 108 14.11 -12.37 -12.58
C ILE A 108 14.19 -12.96 -11.16
N ILE A 109 14.00 -14.27 -11.03
CA ILE A 109 14.08 -14.96 -9.73
C ILE A 109 15.47 -14.75 -9.12
N SER A 110 16.54 -14.91 -9.89
CA SER A 110 17.93 -14.71 -9.42
C SER A 110 18.18 -13.27 -8.93
N ILE A 111 17.59 -12.27 -9.59
CA ILE A 111 17.66 -10.87 -9.12
C ILE A 111 17.01 -10.73 -7.73
N LEU A 112 15.83 -11.30 -7.56
CA LEU A 112 15.08 -11.23 -6.30
C LEU A 112 15.74 -12.03 -5.16
N GLU A 113 16.38 -13.17 -5.49
CA GLU A 113 17.13 -14.00 -4.52
C GLU A 113 18.38 -13.31 -3.99
N LYS A 114 19.04 -12.52 -4.83
CA LYS A 114 20.25 -11.77 -4.46
C LYS A 114 19.95 -10.50 -3.69
N GLU A 115 18.68 -10.09 -3.63
CA GLU A 115 18.29 -8.89 -2.91
C GLU A 115 18.38 -9.13 -1.40
N THR A 116 19.19 -8.33 -0.72
CA THR A 116 19.38 -8.41 0.74
C THR A 116 18.51 -7.40 1.49
N GLY A 117 17.94 -6.45 0.77
CA GLY A 117 17.03 -5.44 1.31
C GLY A 117 15.57 -5.88 1.31
N PHE A 118 14.71 -4.95 1.68
CA PHE A 118 13.26 -5.16 1.65
C PHE A 118 12.76 -5.34 0.21
N VAL A 119 11.99 -6.40 -0.05
CA VAL A 119 11.32 -6.62 -1.34
C VAL A 119 9.81 -6.48 -1.17
N ASP A 120 9.20 -5.51 -1.85
CA ASP A 120 7.75 -5.40 -1.95
C ASP A 120 7.21 -6.42 -2.98
N PHE A 121 7.01 -7.65 -2.52
CA PHE A 121 6.51 -8.73 -3.38
C PHE A 121 5.14 -8.42 -3.98
N VAL A 122 4.29 -7.65 -3.31
CA VAL A 122 2.96 -7.25 -3.86
C VAL A 122 3.15 -6.37 -5.09
N SER A 123 4.01 -5.35 -5.02
CA SER A 123 4.29 -4.47 -6.17
C SER A 123 5.04 -5.20 -7.29
N ILE A 124 6.01 -6.06 -6.95
CA ILE A 124 6.74 -6.88 -7.93
C ILE A 124 5.81 -7.87 -8.61
N SER A 125 5.01 -8.63 -7.85
CA SER A 125 4.09 -9.61 -8.43
C SER A 125 3.02 -8.97 -9.30
N SER A 126 2.53 -7.78 -8.96
CA SER A 126 1.58 -7.02 -9.79
C SER A 126 2.14 -6.69 -11.17
N SER A 127 3.47 -6.67 -11.31
CA SER A 127 4.20 -6.42 -12.57
C SER A 127 4.51 -7.69 -13.36
N LEU A 128 4.32 -8.87 -12.76
CA LEU A 128 4.67 -10.17 -13.36
C LEU A 128 3.48 -11.09 -13.53
N LEU A 129 2.37 -10.84 -12.82
CA LEU A 129 1.19 -11.70 -12.85
C LEU A 129 0.03 -11.00 -13.55
N PHE A 130 -0.98 -11.76 -13.94
CA PHE A 130 -2.24 -11.18 -14.40
C PHE A 130 -2.95 -10.44 -13.27
N SER A 131 -3.79 -9.47 -13.65
CA SER A 131 -4.52 -8.62 -12.73
C SER A 131 -5.27 -9.42 -11.65
N MET A 132 -5.29 -8.89 -10.44
CA MET A 132 -5.90 -9.46 -9.24
C MET A 132 -5.11 -10.63 -8.58
N LYS A 133 -3.97 -11.04 -9.12
CA LYS A 133 -3.08 -12.00 -8.46
C LYS A 133 -1.92 -11.25 -7.81
N TYR A 134 -1.70 -11.52 -6.54
CA TYR A 134 -0.57 -11.00 -5.77
C TYR A 134 0.08 -12.13 -5.00
N GLU A 135 1.39 -12.02 -4.86
CA GLU A 135 2.19 -12.88 -4.00
C GLU A 135 2.90 -12.02 -2.96
N THR A 136 3.06 -12.56 -1.78
CA THR A 136 3.69 -11.86 -0.65
C THR A 136 5.06 -12.41 -0.31
N SER A 137 5.52 -13.42 -1.07
CA SER A 137 6.80 -14.07 -0.86
C SER A 137 7.44 -14.50 -2.18
N LEU A 138 8.75 -14.68 -2.15
CA LEU A 138 9.50 -15.22 -3.28
C LEU A 138 9.06 -16.65 -3.62
N GLU A 139 8.81 -17.47 -2.61
CA GLU A 139 8.39 -18.86 -2.80
C GLU A 139 7.01 -18.97 -3.47
N GLY A 140 6.08 -18.08 -3.11
CA GLY A 140 4.80 -17.95 -3.79
C GLY A 140 4.99 -17.54 -5.25
N LEU A 141 5.83 -16.51 -5.47
CA LEU A 141 6.09 -15.98 -6.80
C LEU A 141 6.75 -17.00 -7.74
N LYS A 142 7.72 -17.79 -7.26
CA LYS A 142 8.38 -18.85 -8.04
C LYS A 142 7.40 -19.84 -8.66
N LYS A 143 6.30 -20.14 -7.99
CA LYS A 143 5.27 -21.10 -8.45
C LYS A 143 4.38 -20.53 -9.55
N GLN A 144 4.39 -19.22 -9.76
CA GLN A 144 3.52 -18.55 -10.72
C GLN A 144 4.12 -18.55 -12.14
N THR A 145 3.25 -18.45 -13.14
CA THR A 145 3.62 -18.13 -14.51
C THR A 145 3.77 -16.63 -14.66
N PHE A 146 4.90 -16.17 -15.26
CA PHE A 146 5.16 -14.74 -15.41
C PHE A 146 4.74 -14.21 -16.78
N TYR A 147 4.23 -13.00 -16.77
CA TYR A 147 3.84 -12.25 -17.96
C TYR A 147 4.48 -10.88 -17.95
N ASN A 148 4.81 -10.34 -19.12
CA ASN A 148 5.40 -9.00 -19.25
C ASN A 148 4.34 -7.91 -18.95
N ASN A 149 3.94 -7.81 -17.70
CA ASN A 149 3.12 -6.72 -17.14
C ASN A 149 4.00 -5.69 -16.44
N VAL A 150 5.34 -5.79 -16.57
CA VAL A 150 6.28 -4.96 -15.84
C VAL A 150 5.95 -3.49 -16.04
N ARG A 151 5.79 -2.80 -14.91
CA ARG A 151 5.45 -1.38 -14.87
C ARG A 151 6.48 -0.56 -15.64
N LEU A 152 6.05 0.30 -16.55
CA LEU A 152 6.94 1.12 -17.40
C LEU A 152 7.57 2.28 -16.62
N ASN A 153 6.78 2.94 -15.76
CA ASN A 153 7.21 4.09 -14.99
C ASN A 153 7.44 3.71 -13.52
N ASP A 154 8.32 4.42 -12.87
CA ASP A 154 8.55 4.29 -11.45
C ASP A 154 7.32 4.71 -10.63
N TYR A 155 7.21 4.19 -9.42
CA TYR A 155 6.29 4.73 -8.43
C TYR A 155 6.81 6.10 -7.99
N SER A 156 5.91 7.07 -7.90
CA SER A 156 6.26 8.40 -7.37
C SER A 156 6.67 8.30 -5.91
N PRO A 157 7.61 9.12 -5.46
CA PRO A 157 7.90 9.26 -4.03
C PRO A 157 6.62 9.56 -3.24
N ALA A 158 6.49 8.90 -2.11
CA ALA A 158 5.31 9.02 -1.24
C ALA A 158 5.66 9.70 0.10
N ASP A 159 6.63 10.61 0.06
CA ASP A 159 7.00 11.43 1.20
C ASP A 159 5.76 12.17 1.72
N GLY A 160 5.57 12.14 3.01
CA GLY A 160 4.41 12.74 3.67
C GLY A 160 3.12 11.90 3.64
N TYR A 161 3.08 10.73 2.98
CA TYR A 161 1.86 9.90 2.95
C TYR A 161 1.40 9.46 4.35
N LEU A 162 2.32 9.14 5.23
CA LEU A 162 2.04 8.72 6.62
C LEU A 162 2.38 9.78 7.66
N ASP A 163 2.74 11.00 7.24
CA ASP A 163 3.10 12.07 8.18
C ASP A 163 1.94 12.43 9.10
N GLY A 164 2.27 12.52 10.39
CA GLY A 164 1.30 12.84 11.43
C GLY A 164 0.31 11.71 11.74
N ILE A 165 0.51 10.51 11.19
CA ILE A 165 -0.30 9.32 11.45
C ILE A 165 0.48 8.39 12.36
N GLU A 166 -0.14 7.94 13.45
CA GLU A 166 0.41 6.93 14.35
C GLU A 166 0.20 5.55 13.72
N VAL A 167 1.30 4.90 13.33
CA VAL A 167 1.26 3.56 12.75
C VAL A 167 1.39 2.54 13.87
N VAL A 168 0.40 1.68 14.02
CA VAL A 168 0.38 0.55 14.95
C VAL A 168 0.23 -0.75 14.17
N LYS A 169 0.58 -1.87 14.80
CA LYS A 169 0.43 -3.19 14.21
C LYS A 169 -0.13 -4.16 15.21
N GLY A 170 -1.29 -4.72 14.92
CA GLY A 170 -1.91 -5.70 15.82
C GLY A 170 -3.18 -6.31 15.22
N ASP A 171 -3.72 -7.27 15.92
CA ASP A 171 -5.06 -7.78 15.63
C ASP A 171 -6.10 -6.66 15.78
N SER A 172 -7.02 -6.57 14.84
CA SER A 172 -8.03 -5.50 14.84
C SER A 172 -8.92 -5.50 16.09
N LYS A 173 -9.16 -6.68 16.66
CA LYS A 173 -9.92 -6.82 17.92
C LYS A 173 -9.12 -6.27 19.10
N GLU A 174 -7.83 -6.55 19.18
CA GLU A 174 -6.96 -6.01 20.23
C GLU A 174 -6.87 -4.48 20.14
N ILE A 175 -6.72 -3.94 18.93
CA ILE A 175 -6.73 -2.49 18.71
C ILE A 175 -8.08 -1.90 19.10
N PHE A 176 -9.20 -2.54 18.70
CA PHE A 176 -10.54 -2.08 19.08
C PHE A 176 -10.72 -2.06 20.60
N GLU A 177 -10.32 -3.13 21.33
CA GLU A 177 -10.42 -3.21 22.77
C GLU A 177 -9.65 -2.08 23.49
N ARG A 178 -8.54 -1.60 22.94
CA ARG A 178 -7.77 -0.46 23.48
C ARG A 178 -8.54 0.85 23.45
N PHE A 179 -9.39 1.05 22.42
CA PHE A 179 -10.05 2.33 22.19
C PHE A 179 -11.56 2.35 22.47
N LYS A 180 -12.20 1.19 22.65
CA LYS A 180 -13.67 1.07 22.79
C LYS A 180 -14.29 1.89 23.94
N ASN A 181 -13.52 2.19 24.97
CA ASN A 181 -13.96 2.94 26.15
C ASN A 181 -13.45 4.39 26.16
N GLU A 182 -12.67 4.81 25.16
CA GLU A 182 -12.22 6.18 25.04
C GLU A 182 -13.36 7.06 24.50
N LYS A 183 -13.48 8.26 25.03
CA LYS A 183 -14.45 9.26 24.54
C LYS A 183 -13.91 9.93 23.28
N ASN A 184 -14.82 10.39 22.42
CA ASN A 184 -14.49 11.15 21.20
C ASN A 184 -13.58 10.36 20.22
N VAL A 185 -13.78 9.05 20.12
CA VAL A 185 -13.10 8.18 19.15
C VAL A 185 -14.03 7.79 18.01
N LEU A 186 -13.57 7.98 16.80
CA LEU A 186 -14.19 7.45 15.58
C LEU A 186 -13.43 6.24 15.10
N GLY A 187 -14.03 5.04 15.18
CA GLY A 187 -13.50 3.81 14.62
C GLY A 187 -13.90 3.62 13.15
N SER A 188 -12.95 3.57 12.25
CA SER A 188 -13.22 3.20 10.85
C SER A 188 -13.25 1.68 10.71
N LEU A 189 -14.46 1.12 10.54
CA LEU A 189 -14.73 -0.28 10.29
C LEU A 189 -15.01 -0.48 8.79
N THR A 190 -13.99 -0.67 8.00
CA THR A 190 -14.22 -1.01 6.59
C THR A 190 -14.11 -2.52 6.44
N LEU A 191 -15.24 -3.18 6.26
CA LEU A 191 -15.28 -4.61 5.95
C LEU A 191 -14.51 -4.89 4.65
N ARG A 192 -13.70 -5.94 4.64
CA ARG A 192 -13.23 -6.52 3.38
C ARG A 192 -14.47 -7.10 2.69
N ILE A 193 -14.85 -6.51 1.56
CA ILE A 193 -15.77 -7.12 0.59
C ILE A 193 -14.93 -7.94 -0.37
#